data_c40b99ff02ef6033bcf314f38b43fd40
#
_entry.id   c40b99ff02ef6033bcf314f38b43fd40
#
_cell.length_a   1.000
_cell.length_b   1.000
_cell.length_c   1.000
_cell.angle_alpha   90.00
_cell.angle_beta   90.00
_cell.angle_gamma   90.00
#
_symmetry.space_group_name_H-M   'P 1'
#
loop_
_entity.id
_entity.type
_entity.pdbx_description
1 polymer ?
#
loop_
_entity_poly.entity_id
_entity_poly.type
_entity_poly.pdbx_seq_one_letter_code
_entity_poly.pdbx_strand_id
1 'polypeptide(L)'
;MDKKKVAVPLVCHGHSRPVVDLFYSPITPDGFFLISASKDSSPMLRNGETGDWVGTFEGHKGAVWSCCLDTNALRAASGSADFSAKLWDALTGDELHSFEHKHIVRACTFSEDAHLLLTGGVEKILRIFDLNRPEAPPSEVDNSPGSIRTVAWLHSDQTVLSSCTEIGGVRLWDVRSGKIVQTLETKSPVTSAEVSRDGRYITTADGSTVKFWDANHFGLVKSYDMPCNVESASLEPKFGNKFVAGGEDMWIHVFDFHTGEQTGCNKGHHGPVHCLRFSPEGESYASGSEDGTIRIWQMGPTSHDENDSVPGNGTTGKVKVSADDIAQKIEGFHISGEGETTEKEIATDA
;
A
#
# COMPACT_ATOMS: atom_id res chain seq x y z
N MET A 1 7.34 20.64 -31.93
CA MET A 1 6.63 19.37 -31.56
C MET A 1 7.49 18.69 -30.51
N ASP A 2 7.23 18.97 -29.25
CA ASP A 2 7.91 18.30 -28.16
C ASP A 2 7.50 16.83 -28.15
N LYS A 3 8.47 15.95 -28.35
CA LYS A 3 8.27 14.51 -28.20
C LYS A 3 7.93 14.27 -26.73
N LYS A 4 6.63 14.05 -26.41
CA LYS A 4 6.24 13.59 -25.08
C LYS A 4 7.14 12.40 -24.74
N LYS A 5 8.00 12.55 -23.74
CA LYS A 5 8.81 11.43 -23.22
C LYS A 5 7.84 10.35 -22.76
N VAL A 6 7.91 9.21 -23.41
CA VAL A 6 7.15 8.02 -22.94
C VAL A 6 7.73 7.62 -21.61
N ALA A 7 6.94 7.58 -20.57
CA ALA A 7 7.36 7.10 -19.26
C ALA A 7 7.68 5.60 -19.40
N VAL A 8 8.91 5.21 -19.09
CA VAL A 8 9.34 3.82 -19.07
C VAL A 8 9.23 3.33 -17.62
N PRO A 9 8.34 2.39 -17.31
CA PRO A 9 8.21 1.87 -15.97
C PRO A 9 9.33 0.91 -15.62
N LEU A 10 9.62 0.81 -14.33
CA LEU A 10 10.32 -0.34 -13.79
C LEU A 10 9.33 -1.50 -13.71
N VAL A 11 9.69 -2.64 -14.30
CA VAL A 11 8.81 -3.83 -14.34
C VAL A 11 9.28 -4.84 -13.31
N CYS A 12 8.42 -5.17 -12.36
CA CYS A 12 8.67 -6.15 -11.32
C CYS A 12 7.94 -7.45 -11.68
N HIS A 13 8.71 -8.50 -11.93
CA HIS A 13 8.24 -9.84 -12.17
C HIS A 13 8.22 -10.68 -10.88
N GLY A 14 7.61 -11.86 -10.94
CA GLY A 14 7.60 -12.83 -9.83
C GLY A 14 6.25 -13.51 -9.64
N HIS A 15 5.16 -12.75 -9.70
CA HIS A 15 3.83 -13.33 -9.64
C HIS A 15 3.50 -14.13 -10.89
N SER A 16 2.89 -15.30 -10.69
CA SER A 16 2.48 -16.21 -11.77
C SER A 16 1.00 -16.03 -12.15
N ARG A 17 0.26 -15.21 -11.40
CA ARG A 17 -1.15 -14.90 -11.60
C ARG A 17 -1.43 -13.42 -11.36
N PRO A 18 -2.64 -12.92 -11.64
CA PRO A 18 -3.03 -11.53 -11.46
C PRO A 18 -2.63 -10.94 -10.11
N VAL A 19 -2.06 -9.73 -10.16
CA VAL A 19 -1.82 -8.90 -8.98
C VAL A 19 -3.08 -8.08 -8.73
N VAL A 20 -3.69 -8.25 -7.55
CA VAL A 20 -5.02 -7.71 -7.25
C VAL A 20 -5.03 -6.64 -6.17
N ASP A 21 -3.98 -6.53 -5.37
CA ASP A 21 -3.82 -5.46 -4.39
C ASP A 21 -2.35 -5.09 -4.21
N LEU A 22 -2.12 -3.83 -3.87
CA LEU A 22 -0.81 -3.23 -3.59
C LEU A 22 -0.92 -2.32 -2.38
N PHE A 23 0.12 -2.32 -1.56
CA PHE A 23 0.22 -1.41 -0.44
C PHE A 23 1.67 -0.94 -0.26
N TYR A 24 1.85 0.38 -0.15
CA TYR A 24 3.12 0.96 0.26
C TYR A 24 3.15 1.20 1.76
N SER A 25 4.26 0.84 2.40
CA SER A 25 4.50 1.23 3.78
C SER A 25 4.65 2.75 3.91
N PRO A 26 4.46 3.33 5.09
CA PRO A 26 5.04 4.62 5.42
C PRO A 26 6.56 4.62 5.21
N ILE A 27 7.18 5.82 5.23
CA ILE A 27 8.64 5.96 5.20
C ILE A 27 9.17 5.50 6.56
N THR A 28 10.10 4.56 6.52
CA THR A 28 10.84 4.04 7.68
C THR A 28 12.30 4.49 7.63
N PRO A 29 13.12 4.28 8.68
CA PRO A 29 14.55 4.54 8.61
C PRO A 29 15.29 3.79 7.50
N ASP A 30 14.76 2.63 7.09
CA ASP A 30 15.32 1.78 6.03
C ASP A 30 14.70 2.03 4.64
N GLY A 31 13.94 3.12 4.49
CA GLY A 31 13.22 3.45 3.28
C GLY A 31 11.73 3.06 3.36
N PHE A 32 11.12 2.81 2.23
CA PHE A 32 9.74 2.35 2.17
C PHE A 32 9.61 1.08 1.31
N PHE A 33 8.59 0.31 1.59
CA PHE A 33 8.41 -1.02 1.03
C PHE A 33 7.07 -1.14 0.31
N LEU A 34 7.05 -1.99 -0.71
CA LEU A 34 5.85 -2.33 -1.46
C LEU A 34 5.50 -3.81 -1.22
N ILE A 35 4.31 -4.06 -0.71
CA ILE A 35 3.76 -5.41 -0.65
C ILE A 35 2.68 -5.60 -1.70
N SER A 36 2.60 -6.79 -2.27
CA SER A 36 1.63 -7.15 -3.31
C SER A 36 0.86 -8.41 -2.97
N ALA A 37 -0.42 -8.42 -3.30
CA ALA A 37 -1.30 -9.57 -3.22
C ALA A 37 -1.62 -10.10 -4.61
N SER A 38 -1.57 -11.43 -4.77
CA SER A 38 -1.83 -12.07 -6.05
C SER A 38 -2.69 -13.32 -5.90
N LYS A 39 -3.39 -13.65 -6.98
CA LYS A 39 -4.15 -14.91 -7.08
C LYS A 39 -3.26 -16.15 -7.10
N ASP A 40 -1.93 -16.00 -7.08
CA ASP A 40 -0.95 -17.09 -6.97
C ASP A 40 -0.70 -17.60 -5.54
N SER A 41 -1.41 -17.08 -4.56
CA SER A 41 -1.38 -17.45 -3.14
C SER A 41 -0.17 -16.90 -2.35
N SER A 42 0.70 -16.13 -2.95
CA SER A 42 1.96 -15.70 -2.33
C SER A 42 2.09 -14.17 -2.32
N PRO A 43 1.85 -13.50 -1.20
CA PRO A 43 2.21 -12.09 -1.08
C PRO A 43 3.72 -11.90 -1.24
N MET A 44 4.13 -10.83 -1.90
CA MET A 44 5.55 -10.51 -2.12
C MET A 44 5.90 -9.14 -1.57
N LEU A 45 7.04 -9.06 -0.89
CA LEU A 45 7.62 -7.82 -0.38
C LEU A 45 8.75 -7.36 -1.28
N ARG A 46 8.77 -6.06 -1.56
CA ARG A 46 9.77 -5.40 -2.40
C ARG A 46 10.25 -4.11 -1.77
N ASN A 47 11.45 -3.70 -2.13
CA ASN A 47 11.88 -2.32 -1.93
C ASN A 47 10.96 -1.40 -2.73
N GLY A 48 10.39 -0.38 -2.09
CA GLY A 48 9.38 0.47 -2.70
C GLY A 48 9.93 1.44 -3.76
N GLU A 49 11.20 1.79 -3.65
CA GLU A 49 11.87 2.71 -4.58
C GLU A 49 12.43 1.97 -5.81
N THR A 50 13.19 0.89 -5.56
CA THR A 50 13.90 0.16 -6.61
C THR A 50 13.09 -0.97 -7.23
N GLY A 51 12.01 -1.42 -6.57
CA GLY A 51 11.22 -2.58 -6.98
C GLY A 51 11.90 -3.93 -6.76
N ASP A 52 13.10 -3.94 -6.16
CA ASP A 52 13.85 -5.16 -5.91
C ASP A 52 13.07 -6.08 -4.97
N TRP A 53 13.05 -7.35 -5.30
CA TRP A 53 12.42 -8.37 -4.48
C TRP A 53 13.18 -8.55 -3.15
N VAL A 54 12.44 -8.50 -2.04
CA VAL A 54 12.95 -8.71 -0.68
C VAL A 54 12.61 -10.11 -0.20
N GLY A 55 11.34 -10.52 -0.35
CA GLY A 55 10.88 -11.83 0.13
C GLY A 55 9.48 -12.18 -0.34
N THR A 56 9.10 -13.43 -0.12
CA THR A 56 7.78 -13.98 -0.41
C THR A 56 7.23 -14.62 0.85
N PHE A 57 5.96 -14.34 1.18
CA PHE A 57 5.27 -14.96 2.31
C PHE A 57 4.59 -16.24 1.82
N GLU A 58 5.04 -17.38 2.33
CA GLU A 58 4.52 -18.69 1.92
C GLU A 58 3.65 -19.32 3.02
N GLY A 59 2.43 -19.74 2.69
CA GLY A 59 1.53 -20.39 3.65
C GLY A 59 0.06 -20.34 3.30
N HIS A 60 -0.39 -19.38 2.47
CA HIS A 60 -1.75 -19.39 1.95
C HIS A 60 -1.98 -20.52 0.93
N LYS A 61 -3.16 -21.12 0.99
CA LYS A 61 -3.60 -22.20 0.08
C LYS A 61 -4.61 -21.74 -0.97
N GLY A 62 -4.89 -20.46 -1.01
CA GLY A 62 -5.85 -19.84 -1.93
C GLY A 62 -5.38 -18.45 -2.38
N ALA A 63 -6.05 -17.89 -3.39
CA ALA A 63 -5.76 -16.58 -3.91
C ALA A 63 -5.70 -15.53 -2.79
N VAL A 64 -4.65 -14.71 -2.76
CA VAL A 64 -4.52 -13.58 -1.84
C VAL A 64 -5.18 -12.36 -2.48
N TRP A 65 -6.13 -11.78 -1.77
CA TRP A 65 -6.97 -10.68 -2.27
C TRP A 65 -6.56 -9.31 -1.75
N SER A 66 -5.93 -9.26 -0.59
CA SER A 66 -5.48 -8.02 0.03
C SER A 66 -4.21 -8.24 0.83
N CYS A 67 -3.40 -7.20 0.93
CA CYS A 67 -2.19 -7.20 1.74
C CYS A 67 -1.92 -5.79 2.28
N CYS A 68 -1.25 -5.72 3.42
CA CYS A 68 -0.83 -4.47 4.03
C CYS A 68 0.44 -4.68 4.88
N LEU A 69 1.11 -3.57 5.18
CA LEU A 69 2.24 -3.49 6.11
C LEU A 69 1.84 -2.61 7.29
N ASP A 70 2.42 -2.88 8.45
CA ASP A 70 2.27 -2.00 9.59
C ASP A 70 3.10 -0.70 9.41
N THR A 71 2.94 0.24 10.32
CA THR A 71 3.56 1.57 10.25
C THR A 71 5.09 1.53 10.16
N ASN A 72 5.71 0.51 10.74
CA ASN A 72 7.17 0.33 10.73
C ASN A 72 7.66 -0.65 9.67
N ALA A 73 6.76 -1.24 8.87
CA ALA A 73 7.04 -2.29 7.90
C ALA A 73 7.74 -3.53 8.50
N LEU A 74 7.51 -3.80 9.80
CA LEU A 74 8.03 -4.98 10.50
C LEU A 74 7.07 -6.15 10.47
N ARG A 75 5.77 -5.90 10.28
CA ARG A 75 4.73 -6.93 10.15
C ARG A 75 3.94 -6.69 8.87
N ALA A 76 3.57 -7.79 8.23
CA ALA A 76 2.64 -7.80 7.12
C ALA A 76 1.37 -8.54 7.50
N ALA A 77 0.27 -8.21 6.83
CA ALA A 77 -0.95 -8.99 6.90
C ALA A 77 -1.52 -9.24 5.50
N SER A 78 -2.22 -10.34 5.34
CA SER A 78 -2.85 -10.73 4.08
C SER A 78 -4.19 -11.40 4.30
N GLY A 79 -5.12 -11.20 3.37
CA GLY A 79 -6.44 -11.83 3.35
C GLY A 79 -6.61 -12.72 2.12
N SER A 80 -7.14 -13.94 2.32
CA SER A 80 -7.11 -14.97 1.27
C SER A 80 -8.44 -15.69 1.06
N ALA A 81 -8.52 -16.32 -0.12
CA ALA A 81 -9.59 -17.24 -0.48
C ALA A 81 -9.51 -18.59 0.25
N ASP A 82 -8.47 -18.85 1.00
CA ASP A 82 -8.36 -20.01 1.88
C ASP A 82 -9.11 -19.85 3.22
N PHE A 83 -9.85 -18.77 3.36
CA PHE A 83 -10.68 -18.41 4.51
C PHE A 83 -9.84 -17.98 5.73
N SER A 84 -8.63 -17.51 5.50
CA SER A 84 -7.80 -16.97 6.56
C SER A 84 -7.32 -15.55 6.26
N ALA A 85 -7.10 -14.79 7.31
CA ALA A 85 -6.19 -13.65 7.32
C ALA A 85 -4.94 -14.06 8.08
N LYS A 86 -3.76 -13.76 7.53
CA LYS A 86 -2.49 -14.17 8.15
C LYS A 86 -1.67 -12.94 8.51
N LEU A 87 -1.01 -13.04 9.66
CA LEU A 87 -0.03 -12.09 10.16
C LEU A 87 1.36 -12.68 9.97
N TRP A 88 2.27 -11.87 9.45
CA TRP A 88 3.62 -12.28 9.08
C TRP A 88 4.66 -11.39 9.73
N ASP A 89 5.81 -11.95 10.05
CA ASP A 89 7.04 -11.20 10.31
C ASP A 89 7.62 -10.76 8.96
N ALA A 90 7.75 -9.46 8.74
CA ALA A 90 8.22 -8.94 7.46
C ALA A 90 9.74 -9.07 7.27
N LEU A 91 10.49 -9.33 8.33
CA LEU A 91 11.94 -9.51 8.26
C LEU A 91 12.31 -10.95 7.92
N THR A 92 11.59 -11.93 8.49
CA THR A 92 11.89 -13.36 8.32
C THR A 92 11.01 -14.04 7.28
N GLY A 93 9.81 -13.50 7.04
CA GLY A 93 8.78 -14.12 6.21
C GLY A 93 7.93 -15.16 6.95
N ASP A 94 8.16 -15.37 8.25
CA ASP A 94 7.46 -16.38 9.04
C ASP A 94 6.01 -15.98 9.31
N GLU A 95 5.10 -16.96 9.33
CA GLU A 95 3.73 -16.80 9.78
C GLU A 95 3.71 -16.65 11.31
N LEU A 96 3.27 -15.48 11.79
CA LEU A 96 3.12 -15.22 13.22
C LEU A 96 1.78 -15.71 13.76
N HIS A 97 0.70 -15.57 12.97
CA HIS A 97 -0.65 -16.00 13.36
C HIS A 97 -1.56 -16.17 12.15
N SER A 98 -2.55 -17.07 12.27
CA SER A 98 -3.62 -17.28 11.29
C SER A 98 -4.98 -17.03 11.93
N PHE A 99 -5.71 -16.06 11.41
CA PHE A 99 -7.06 -15.69 11.84
C PHE A 99 -8.09 -16.37 10.94
N GLU A 100 -8.81 -17.34 11.49
CA GLU A 100 -9.78 -18.13 10.73
C GLU A 100 -11.09 -17.36 10.50
N HIS A 101 -11.60 -17.47 9.29
CA HIS A 101 -12.89 -16.93 8.85
C HIS A 101 -13.75 -18.07 8.27
N LYS A 102 -15.04 -17.83 8.16
CA LYS A 102 -15.95 -18.84 7.58
C LYS A 102 -15.99 -18.79 6.05
N HIS A 103 -15.41 -17.71 5.45
CA HIS A 103 -15.39 -17.52 4.01
C HIS A 103 -14.20 -16.63 3.60
N ILE A 104 -14.07 -16.37 2.28
CA ILE A 104 -13.01 -15.56 1.67
C ILE A 104 -12.84 -14.23 2.38
N VAL A 105 -11.60 -13.94 2.79
CA VAL A 105 -11.17 -12.63 3.28
C VAL A 105 -10.69 -11.80 2.09
N ARG A 106 -11.35 -10.66 1.84
CA ARG A 106 -11.07 -9.82 0.66
C ARG A 106 -10.31 -8.55 0.98
N ALA A 107 -10.31 -8.15 2.24
CA ALA A 107 -9.68 -6.91 2.66
C ALA A 107 -9.09 -7.07 4.06
N CYS A 108 -7.91 -6.50 4.26
CA CYS A 108 -7.26 -6.39 5.56
C CYS A 108 -6.44 -5.10 5.65
N THR A 109 -6.35 -4.52 6.84
CA THR A 109 -5.53 -3.34 7.10
C THR A 109 -5.18 -3.21 8.57
N PHE A 110 -3.96 -2.76 8.88
CA PHE A 110 -3.55 -2.43 10.24
C PHE A 110 -4.15 -1.10 10.69
N SER A 111 -4.39 -0.96 12.00
CA SER A 111 -4.57 0.34 12.64
C SER A 111 -3.29 1.18 12.56
N GLU A 112 -3.40 2.49 12.77
CA GLU A 112 -2.25 3.41 12.70
C GLU A 112 -1.19 3.07 13.74
N ASP A 113 -1.61 2.67 14.95
CA ASP A 113 -0.73 2.21 16.02
C ASP A 113 -0.24 0.76 15.85
N ALA A 114 -0.70 0.07 14.81
CA ALA A 114 -0.39 -1.32 14.49
C ALA A 114 -0.74 -2.34 15.60
N HIS A 115 -1.66 -2.01 16.51
CA HIS A 115 -2.16 -2.93 17.54
C HIS A 115 -3.39 -3.72 17.11
N LEU A 116 -4.10 -3.25 16.10
CA LEU A 116 -5.32 -3.86 15.60
C LEU A 116 -5.17 -4.27 14.13
N LEU A 117 -5.81 -5.37 13.76
CA LEU A 117 -5.98 -5.81 12.39
C LEU A 117 -7.48 -5.83 12.06
N LEU A 118 -7.87 -5.03 11.08
CA LEU A 118 -9.22 -5.03 10.53
C LEU A 118 -9.28 -5.95 9.33
N THR A 119 -10.29 -6.78 9.26
CA THR A 119 -10.55 -7.66 8.12
C THR A 119 -12.01 -7.60 7.69
N GLY A 120 -12.24 -7.93 6.41
CA GLY A 120 -13.58 -8.03 5.85
C GLY A 120 -13.60 -8.93 4.61
N GLY A 121 -14.77 -9.43 4.26
CA GLY A 121 -14.88 -10.33 3.12
C GLY A 121 -16.30 -10.77 2.80
N VAL A 122 -16.42 -11.96 2.25
CA VAL A 122 -17.69 -12.52 1.77
C VAL A 122 -18.68 -12.83 2.91
N GLU A 123 -18.20 -12.96 4.13
CA GLU A 123 -19.09 -13.14 5.30
C GLU A 123 -19.94 -11.92 5.64
N LYS A 124 -19.63 -10.75 5.07
CA LYS A 124 -20.33 -9.48 5.33
C LYS A 124 -20.14 -8.95 6.75
N ILE A 125 -19.12 -9.41 7.45
CA ILE A 125 -18.76 -9.02 8.82
C ILE A 125 -17.39 -8.35 8.79
N LEU A 126 -17.26 -7.21 9.45
CA LEU A 126 -15.98 -6.60 9.76
C LEU A 126 -15.49 -7.18 11.09
N ARG A 127 -14.25 -7.68 11.11
CA ARG A 127 -13.61 -8.19 12.31
C ARG A 127 -12.38 -7.35 12.65
N ILE A 128 -12.26 -7.02 13.91
CA ILE A 128 -11.13 -6.30 14.48
C ILE A 128 -10.44 -7.23 15.48
N PHE A 129 -9.22 -7.62 15.16
CA PHE A 129 -8.38 -8.48 15.98
C PHE A 129 -7.38 -7.64 16.78
N ASP A 130 -7.24 -7.92 18.07
CA ASP A 130 -6.20 -7.35 18.93
C ASP A 130 -4.91 -8.15 18.77
N LEU A 131 -3.90 -7.58 18.17
CA LEU A 131 -2.63 -8.23 17.85
C LEU A 131 -1.74 -8.45 19.09
N ASN A 132 -2.05 -7.82 20.21
CA ASN A 132 -1.41 -8.12 21.50
C ASN A 132 -2.01 -9.38 22.14
N ARG A 133 -3.20 -9.80 21.71
CA ARG A 133 -3.91 -11.00 22.19
C ARG A 133 -4.55 -11.71 21.00
N PRO A 134 -3.75 -12.24 20.06
CA PRO A 134 -4.25 -12.79 18.81
C PRO A 134 -5.20 -13.99 18.99
N GLU A 135 -5.11 -14.70 20.11
CA GLU A 135 -6.00 -15.81 20.46
C GLU A 135 -7.37 -15.35 21.00
N ALA A 136 -7.53 -14.07 21.32
CA ALA A 136 -8.80 -13.55 21.80
C ALA A 136 -9.82 -13.48 20.64
N PRO A 137 -11.12 -13.67 20.89
CA PRO A 137 -12.13 -13.51 19.86
C PRO A 137 -12.11 -12.07 19.33
N PRO A 138 -12.29 -11.85 18.01
CA PRO A 138 -12.34 -10.52 17.43
C PRO A 138 -13.56 -9.73 17.89
N SER A 139 -13.43 -8.42 17.87
CA SER A 139 -14.57 -7.53 17.91
C SER A 139 -15.26 -7.55 16.55
N GLU A 140 -16.53 -7.87 16.48
CA GLU A 140 -17.30 -7.90 15.25
C GLU A 140 -18.14 -6.64 15.10
N VAL A 141 -18.03 -6.00 13.95
CA VAL A 141 -18.90 -4.91 13.52
C VAL A 141 -19.87 -5.50 12.51
N ASP A 142 -21.12 -5.60 12.90
CA ASP A 142 -22.11 -6.47 12.28
C ASP A 142 -22.79 -5.84 11.05
N ASN A 143 -23.21 -6.72 10.12
CA ASN A 143 -24.18 -6.51 9.06
C ASN A 143 -23.82 -5.50 7.96
N SER A 144 -22.68 -5.69 7.31
CA SER A 144 -22.50 -5.10 5.98
C SER A 144 -23.62 -5.59 5.04
N PRO A 145 -24.23 -4.70 4.24
CA PRO A 145 -25.31 -5.08 3.34
C PRO A 145 -24.86 -6.03 2.20
N GLY A 146 -23.56 -6.11 1.95
CA GLY A 146 -22.98 -6.97 0.92
C GLY A 146 -21.57 -7.44 1.30
N SER A 147 -20.99 -8.28 0.46
CA SER A 147 -19.61 -8.77 0.62
C SER A 147 -18.64 -7.59 0.63
N ILE A 148 -17.80 -7.51 1.67
CA ILE A 148 -16.86 -6.41 1.87
C ILE A 148 -15.72 -6.56 0.86
N ARG A 149 -15.43 -5.48 0.13
CA ARG A 149 -14.37 -5.45 -0.87
C ARG A 149 -13.13 -4.68 -0.41
N THR A 150 -13.34 -3.52 0.22
CA THR A 150 -12.25 -2.69 0.74
C THR A 150 -12.54 -2.27 2.16
N VAL A 151 -11.49 -2.09 2.94
CA VAL A 151 -11.54 -1.56 4.30
C VAL A 151 -10.42 -0.55 4.52
N ALA A 152 -10.65 0.45 5.36
CA ALA A 152 -9.63 1.38 5.80
C ALA A 152 -9.97 1.94 7.18
N TRP A 153 -8.95 2.43 7.89
CA TRP A 153 -9.10 3.15 9.14
C TRP A 153 -9.15 4.66 8.88
N LEU A 154 -9.88 5.38 9.74
CA LEU A 154 -9.97 6.83 9.75
C LEU A 154 -9.94 7.36 11.17
N HIS A 155 -9.63 8.65 11.33
CA HIS A 155 -9.74 9.41 12.57
C HIS A 155 -9.02 8.73 13.74
N SER A 156 -7.73 8.42 13.56
CA SER A 156 -6.92 7.75 14.58
C SER A 156 -7.62 6.50 15.12
N ASP A 157 -8.03 5.63 14.18
CA ASP A 157 -8.61 4.31 14.42
C ASP A 157 -9.99 4.31 15.12
N GLN A 158 -10.68 5.45 15.14
CA GLN A 158 -12.04 5.54 15.72
C GLN A 158 -13.15 5.18 14.73
N THR A 159 -12.88 5.32 13.45
CA THR A 159 -13.84 5.05 12.38
C THR A 159 -13.25 4.08 11.37
N VAL A 160 -14.08 3.17 10.89
CA VAL A 160 -13.75 2.20 9.84
C VAL A 160 -14.57 2.50 8.60
N LEU A 161 -13.92 2.46 7.46
CA LEU A 161 -14.52 2.54 6.14
C LEU A 161 -14.67 1.14 5.56
N SER A 162 -15.80 0.86 4.92
CA SER A 162 -15.97 -0.36 4.11
C SER A 162 -16.79 -0.10 2.85
N SER A 163 -16.44 -0.80 1.75
CA SER A 163 -17.25 -0.87 0.55
C SER A 163 -17.75 -2.29 0.29
N CYS A 164 -18.78 -2.44 -0.53
CA CYS A 164 -19.35 -3.74 -0.86
C CYS A 164 -19.29 -4.01 -2.36
N THR A 165 -19.28 -5.30 -2.72
CA THR A 165 -19.25 -5.73 -4.12
C THR A 165 -20.60 -5.65 -4.82
N GLU A 166 -21.70 -5.79 -4.08
CA GLU A 166 -23.06 -5.89 -4.65
C GLU A 166 -23.82 -4.57 -4.62
N ILE A 167 -23.46 -3.67 -3.71
CA ILE A 167 -24.21 -2.44 -3.44
C ILE A 167 -23.25 -1.26 -3.47
N GLY A 168 -23.62 -0.20 -4.18
CA GLY A 168 -22.87 1.04 -4.20
C GLY A 168 -22.74 1.70 -2.82
N GLY A 169 -21.83 2.66 -2.73
CA GLY A 169 -21.56 3.43 -1.54
C GLY A 169 -20.45 2.85 -0.66
N VAL A 170 -19.91 3.77 0.13
CA VAL A 170 -18.93 3.49 1.18
C VAL A 170 -19.58 3.77 2.52
N ARG A 171 -19.47 2.84 3.45
CA ARG A 171 -20.04 2.95 4.79
C ARG A 171 -18.95 3.27 5.79
N LEU A 172 -19.25 4.20 6.65
CA LEU A 172 -18.38 4.62 7.74
C LEU A 172 -18.98 4.14 9.05
N TRP A 173 -18.20 3.43 9.84
CA TRP A 173 -18.63 2.78 11.05
C TRP A 173 -17.86 3.36 12.25
N ASP A 174 -18.57 3.67 13.30
CA ASP A 174 -17.95 3.97 14.60
C ASP A 174 -17.53 2.64 15.25
N VAL A 175 -16.24 2.51 15.53
CA VAL A 175 -15.65 1.27 16.06
C VAL A 175 -16.22 0.86 17.41
N ARG A 176 -16.49 1.86 18.26
CA ARG A 176 -16.98 1.61 19.63
C ARG A 176 -18.42 1.13 19.67
N SER A 177 -19.29 1.72 18.85
CA SER A 177 -20.72 1.40 18.84
C SER A 177 -21.09 0.31 17.83
N GLY A 178 -20.21 0.02 16.86
CA GLY A 178 -20.47 -0.89 15.75
C GLY A 178 -21.58 -0.39 14.79
N LYS A 179 -21.90 0.91 14.81
CA LYS A 179 -22.99 1.47 14.00
C LYS A 179 -22.46 2.28 12.82
N ILE A 180 -23.20 2.24 11.72
CA ILE A 180 -22.95 3.12 10.57
C ILE A 180 -23.24 4.56 11.02
N VAL A 181 -22.23 5.42 10.91
CA VAL A 181 -22.34 6.87 11.20
C VAL A 181 -22.63 7.66 9.93
N GLN A 182 -22.18 7.18 8.78
CA GLN A 182 -22.39 7.84 7.48
C GLN A 182 -22.31 6.84 6.34
N THR A 183 -22.97 7.16 5.23
CA THR A 183 -22.81 6.47 3.93
C THR A 183 -22.48 7.48 2.86
N LEU A 184 -21.40 7.22 2.11
CA LEU A 184 -21.03 7.99 0.93
C LEU A 184 -21.70 7.32 -0.26
N GLU A 185 -22.70 7.96 -0.85
CA GLU A 185 -23.52 7.35 -1.90
C GLU A 185 -22.79 7.34 -3.25
N THR A 186 -22.71 6.17 -3.88
CA THR A 186 -22.19 5.99 -5.23
C THR A 186 -23.21 5.27 -6.10
N LYS A 187 -23.14 5.50 -7.41
CA LYS A 187 -24.09 4.87 -8.37
C LYS A 187 -23.78 3.41 -8.62
N SER A 188 -22.50 3.04 -8.52
CA SER A 188 -22.00 1.69 -8.78
C SER A 188 -21.26 1.17 -7.53
N PRO A 189 -21.07 -0.15 -7.42
CA PRO A 189 -20.19 -0.71 -6.39
C PRO A 189 -18.80 -0.09 -6.42
N VAL A 190 -18.25 0.17 -5.24
CA VAL A 190 -16.91 0.76 -5.10
C VAL A 190 -15.87 -0.35 -5.18
N THR A 191 -15.00 -0.28 -6.17
CA THR A 191 -13.95 -1.26 -6.43
C THR A 191 -12.69 -1.01 -5.62
N SER A 192 -12.38 0.27 -5.36
CA SER A 192 -11.24 0.71 -4.55
C SER A 192 -11.64 1.91 -3.71
N ALA A 193 -11.22 1.92 -2.45
CA ALA A 193 -11.32 3.07 -1.57
C ALA A 193 -9.99 3.24 -0.82
N GLU A 194 -9.48 4.46 -0.81
CA GLU A 194 -8.21 4.82 -0.18
C GLU A 194 -8.40 6.09 0.64
N VAL A 195 -7.85 6.14 1.84
CA VAL A 195 -7.77 7.35 2.66
C VAL A 195 -6.44 8.02 2.38
N SER A 196 -6.47 9.32 2.05
CA SER A 196 -5.24 10.08 1.85
C SER A 196 -4.40 10.09 3.12
N ARG A 197 -3.08 10.11 2.95
CA ARG A 197 -2.13 10.03 4.07
C ARG A 197 -2.30 11.16 5.10
N ASP A 198 -2.73 12.33 4.65
CA ASP A 198 -3.02 13.49 5.50
C ASP A 198 -4.40 13.42 6.17
N GLY A 199 -5.16 12.36 5.94
CA GLY A 199 -6.49 12.15 6.50
C GLY A 199 -7.57 13.10 5.99
N ARG A 200 -7.32 13.87 4.89
CA ARG A 200 -8.28 14.86 4.38
C ARG A 200 -9.27 14.30 3.39
N TYR A 201 -8.86 13.33 2.59
CA TYR A 201 -9.67 12.81 1.49
C TYR A 201 -9.87 11.30 1.56
N ILE A 202 -11.05 10.88 1.15
CA ILE A 202 -11.34 9.50 0.79
C ILE A 202 -11.45 9.48 -0.73
N THR A 203 -10.60 8.69 -1.40
CA THR A 203 -10.64 8.47 -2.85
C THR A 203 -11.41 7.19 -3.12
N THR A 204 -12.42 7.24 -4.00
CA THR A 204 -13.20 6.04 -4.38
C THR A 204 -13.23 5.89 -5.89
N ALA A 205 -13.15 4.63 -6.36
CA ALA A 205 -13.41 4.25 -7.75
C ALA A 205 -14.71 3.46 -7.79
N ASP A 206 -15.68 3.92 -8.60
CA ASP A 206 -16.99 3.29 -8.77
C ASP A 206 -17.45 3.31 -10.23
N GLY A 207 -17.48 2.16 -10.88
CA GLY A 207 -17.78 2.06 -12.30
C GLY A 207 -16.80 2.89 -13.13
N SER A 208 -17.28 3.88 -13.88
CA SER A 208 -16.46 4.79 -14.67
C SER A 208 -16.23 6.14 -14.00
N THR A 209 -16.30 6.21 -12.66
CA THR A 209 -16.08 7.49 -11.96
C THR A 209 -15.05 7.35 -10.85
N VAL A 210 -14.27 8.40 -10.64
CA VAL A 210 -13.40 8.58 -9.47
C VAL A 210 -13.93 9.75 -8.66
N LYS A 211 -14.16 9.53 -7.37
CA LYS A 211 -14.70 10.55 -6.46
C LYS A 211 -13.76 10.79 -5.30
N PHE A 212 -13.74 12.04 -4.86
CA PHE A 212 -12.98 12.49 -3.69
C PHE A 212 -13.95 13.08 -2.69
N TRP A 213 -13.90 12.56 -1.47
CA TRP A 213 -14.77 12.95 -0.37
C TRP A 213 -13.94 13.59 0.73
N ASP A 214 -14.48 14.59 1.39
CA ASP A 214 -13.89 15.13 2.62
C ASP A 214 -13.97 14.06 3.72
N ALA A 215 -12.84 13.65 4.27
CA ALA A 215 -12.80 12.58 5.27
C ALA A 215 -13.35 13.02 6.65
N ASN A 216 -13.44 14.32 6.91
CA ASN A 216 -13.94 14.84 8.18
C ASN A 216 -15.43 15.20 8.15
N HIS A 217 -15.89 15.78 7.02
CA HIS A 217 -17.27 16.24 6.86
C HIS A 217 -18.11 15.33 5.96
N PHE A 218 -17.47 14.35 5.31
CA PHE A 218 -18.08 13.34 4.46
C PHE A 218 -18.84 13.89 3.23
N GLY A 219 -18.57 15.14 2.89
CA GLY A 219 -19.10 15.77 1.67
C GLY A 219 -18.33 15.36 0.41
N LEU A 220 -19.04 15.27 -0.72
CA LEU A 220 -18.39 15.09 -2.02
C LEU A 220 -17.62 16.37 -2.39
N VAL A 221 -16.31 16.27 -2.55
CA VAL A 221 -15.43 17.37 -2.95
C VAL A 221 -15.32 17.48 -4.47
N LYS A 222 -15.04 16.33 -5.12
CA LYS A 222 -14.87 16.25 -6.57
C LYS A 222 -15.34 14.90 -7.11
N SER A 223 -15.78 14.91 -8.37
CA SER A 223 -16.13 13.71 -9.12
C SER A 223 -15.68 13.88 -10.56
N TYR A 224 -14.98 12.88 -11.07
CA TYR A 224 -14.46 12.86 -12.43
C TYR A 224 -14.91 11.61 -13.15
N ASP A 225 -15.39 11.80 -14.40
CA ASP A 225 -15.74 10.70 -15.28
C ASP A 225 -14.47 10.20 -15.99
N MET A 226 -14.32 8.89 -16.02
CA MET A 226 -13.18 8.21 -16.64
C MET A 226 -13.57 7.63 -18.00
N PRO A 227 -12.60 7.46 -18.90
CA PRO A 227 -12.87 6.93 -20.24
C PRO A 227 -13.27 5.45 -20.24
N CYS A 228 -13.05 4.72 -19.15
CA CYS A 228 -13.34 3.29 -18.99
C CYS A 228 -13.84 2.98 -17.59
N ASN A 229 -14.23 1.74 -17.33
CA ASN A 229 -14.46 1.26 -15.98
C ASN A 229 -13.13 1.20 -15.21
N VAL A 230 -13.15 1.78 -14.03
CA VAL A 230 -11.97 1.93 -13.16
C VAL A 230 -12.02 0.89 -12.05
N GLU A 231 -10.93 0.15 -11.89
CA GLU A 231 -10.77 -0.78 -10.77
C GLU A 231 -10.08 -0.14 -9.56
N SER A 232 -9.18 0.82 -9.80
CA SER A 232 -8.43 1.49 -8.74
C SER A 232 -8.07 2.92 -9.10
N ALA A 233 -8.04 3.77 -8.08
CA ALA A 233 -7.56 5.15 -8.18
C ALA A 233 -6.79 5.50 -6.91
N SER A 234 -5.78 6.36 -7.03
CA SER A 234 -4.94 6.82 -5.92
C SER A 234 -4.62 8.31 -6.08
N LEU A 235 -4.64 9.04 -4.96
CA LEU A 235 -4.31 10.46 -4.88
C LEU A 235 -2.86 10.64 -4.48
N GLU A 236 -2.15 11.54 -5.13
CA GLU A 236 -0.77 11.89 -4.79
C GLU A 236 -0.70 12.43 -3.34
N PRO A 237 0.14 11.81 -2.45
CA PRO A 237 0.05 12.04 -1.01
C PRO A 237 0.73 13.31 -0.49
N LYS A 238 1.65 13.92 -1.26
CA LYS A 238 2.46 15.04 -0.79
C LYS A 238 1.77 16.39 -1.00
N PHE A 239 1.27 16.62 -2.19
CA PHE A 239 0.65 17.89 -2.57
C PHE A 239 -0.84 17.77 -2.91
N GLY A 240 -1.32 16.56 -3.17
CA GLY A 240 -2.69 16.31 -3.60
C GLY A 240 -3.04 16.95 -4.95
N ASN A 241 -2.06 17.16 -5.81
CA ASN A 241 -2.24 17.89 -7.08
C ASN A 241 -2.57 16.96 -8.25
N LYS A 242 -2.30 15.68 -8.12
CA LYS A 242 -2.52 14.69 -9.18
C LYS A 242 -3.18 13.44 -8.62
N PHE A 243 -3.90 12.74 -9.46
CA PHE A 243 -4.36 11.40 -9.16
C PHE A 243 -4.17 10.48 -10.36
N VAL A 244 -4.09 9.20 -10.09
CA VAL A 244 -4.00 8.16 -11.10
C VAL A 244 -5.23 7.26 -11.02
N ALA A 245 -5.67 6.77 -12.18
CA ALA A 245 -6.78 5.84 -12.29
C ALA A 245 -6.48 4.80 -13.39
N GLY A 246 -6.91 3.56 -13.16
CA GLY A 246 -6.72 2.48 -14.12
C GLY A 246 -7.76 1.37 -13.95
N GLY A 247 -7.97 0.60 -14.99
CA GLY A 247 -8.99 -0.43 -15.00
C GLY A 247 -8.96 -1.32 -16.24
N GLU A 248 -10.10 -1.49 -16.86
CA GLU A 248 -10.34 -2.47 -17.96
C GLU A 248 -9.54 -2.19 -19.23
N ASP A 249 -9.22 -0.93 -19.51
CA ASP A 249 -8.51 -0.54 -20.75
C ASP A 249 -7.00 -0.82 -20.72
N MET A 250 -6.48 -1.39 -19.62
CA MET A 250 -5.06 -1.75 -19.42
C MET A 250 -4.11 -0.54 -19.30
N TRP A 251 -4.62 0.66 -19.27
CA TRP A 251 -3.84 1.90 -19.22
C TRP A 251 -3.96 2.57 -17.88
N ILE A 252 -2.96 3.37 -17.54
CA ILE A 252 -3.01 4.21 -16.36
C ILE A 252 -3.15 5.66 -16.83
N HIS A 253 -4.22 6.29 -16.41
CA HIS A 253 -4.54 7.67 -16.69
C HIS A 253 -4.06 8.55 -15.54
N VAL A 254 -3.33 9.61 -15.85
CA VAL A 254 -2.85 10.60 -14.89
C VAL A 254 -3.63 11.88 -15.09
N PHE A 255 -4.19 12.41 -14.02
CA PHE A 255 -5.04 13.59 -14.04
C PHE A 255 -4.51 14.66 -13.09
N ASP A 256 -4.74 15.92 -13.44
CA ASP A 256 -4.65 17.02 -12.50
C ASP A 256 -5.87 17.00 -11.56
N PHE A 257 -5.63 17.06 -10.26
CA PHE A 257 -6.70 16.99 -9.25
C PHE A 257 -7.58 18.23 -9.24
N HIS A 258 -7.07 19.40 -9.62
CA HIS A 258 -7.83 20.65 -9.54
C HIS A 258 -8.71 20.86 -10.77
N THR A 259 -8.17 20.59 -11.94
CA THR A 259 -8.85 20.81 -13.23
C THR A 259 -9.60 19.58 -13.73
N GLY A 260 -9.17 18.37 -13.34
CA GLY A 260 -9.68 17.13 -13.90
C GLY A 260 -9.14 16.81 -15.29
N GLU A 261 -8.20 17.61 -15.80
CA GLU A 261 -7.59 17.37 -17.10
C GLU A 261 -6.67 16.14 -17.05
N GLN A 262 -6.76 15.30 -18.07
CA GLN A 262 -5.84 14.20 -18.25
C GLN A 262 -4.48 14.72 -18.72
N THR A 263 -3.48 14.66 -17.85
CA THR A 263 -2.12 15.13 -18.11
C THR A 263 -1.21 14.05 -18.72
N GLY A 264 -1.57 12.78 -18.52
CA GLY A 264 -0.79 11.67 -19.03
C GLY A 264 -1.61 10.40 -19.22
N CYS A 265 -1.04 9.47 -19.99
CA CYS A 265 -1.56 8.13 -20.16
C CYS A 265 -0.38 7.17 -20.32
N ASN A 266 -0.22 6.27 -19.36
CA ASN A 266 0.89 5.32 -19.33
C ASN A 266 0.40 3.94 -19.77
N LYS A 267 1.07 3.42 -20.80
CA LYS A 267 0.75 2.15 -21.46
C LYS A 267 1.87 1.16 -21.21
N GLY A 268 1.53 -0.07 -20.94
CA GLY A 268 2.55 -1.09 -20.72
C GLY A 268 2.02 -2.43 -20.25
N HIS A 269 0.93 -2.43 -19.45
CA HIS A 269 0.27 -3.67 -19.06
C HIS A 269 -0.39 -4.37 -20.25
N HIS A 270 -0.48 -5.70 -20.17
CA HIS A 270 -1.11 -6.57 -21.16
C HIS A 270 -2.44 -7.16 -20.65
N GLY A 271 -3.00 -6.59 -19.61
CA GLY A 271 -4.28 -6.95 -19.03
C GLY A 271 -4.82 -5.81 -18.16
N PRO A 272 -6.07 -5.90 -17.70
CA PRO A 272 -6.68 -4.91 -16.81
C PRO A 272 -5.80 -4.55 -15.62
N VAL A 273 -5.83 -3.29 -15.23
CA VAL A 273 -5.12 -2.77 -14.05
C VAL A 273 -6.06 -2.89 -12.86
N HIS A 274 -5.71 -3.74 -11.89
CA HIS A 274 -6.56 -4.02 -10.73
C HIS A 274 -6.29 -3.11 -9.54
N CYS A 275 -5.05 -2.67 -9.38
CA CYS A 275 -4.66 -1.88 -8.23
C CYS A 275 -3.61 -0.82 -8.60
N LEU A 276 -3.74 0.33 -7.96
CA LEU A 276 -2.87 1.51 -8.10
C LEU A 276 -2.63 2.11 -6.74
N ARG A 277 -1.36 2.43 -6.41
CA ARG A 277 -1.00 3.16 -5.19
C ARG A 277 0.17 4.09 -5.46
N PHE A 278 0.07 5.32 -4.98
CA PHE A 278 1.22 6.22 -4.92
C PHE A 278 2.22 5.76 -3.87
N SER A 279 3.51 5.98 -4.14
CA SER A 279 4.55 5.89 -3.12
C SER A 279 4.33 6.97 -2.04
N PRO A 280 4.83 6.76 -0.82
CA PRO A 280 4.59 7.69 0.28
C PRO A 280 5.17 9.09 0.06
N GLU A 281 6.13 9.23 -0.84
CA GLU A 281 6.73 10.52 -1.24
C GLU A 281 6.00 11.21 -2.39
N GLY A 282 5.11 10.49 -3.11
CA GLY A 282 4.37 11.02 -4.25
C GLY A 282 5.19 11.12 -5.54
N GLU A 283 6.46 10.72 -5.53
CA GLU A 283 7.37 10.81 -6.68
C GLU A 283 7.17 9.68 -7.69
N SER A 284 6.54 8.60 -7.26
CA SER A 284 6.22 7.44 -8.08
C SER A 284 4.88 6.82 -7.69
N TYR A 285 4.39 5.91 -8.50
CA TYR A 285 3.25 5.06 -8.16
C TYR A 285 3.43 3.66 -8.76
N ALA A 286 2.84 2.68 -8.10
CA ALA A 286 2.83 1.30 -8.56
C ALA A 286 1.46 0.92 -9.13
N SER A 287 1.47 0.06 -10.15
CA SER A 287 0.30 -0.58 -10.73
C SER A 287 0.45 -2.09 -10.75
N GLY A 288 -0.60 -2.81 -10.39
CA GLY A 288 -0.70 -4.27 -10.49
C GLY A 288 -1.79 -4.67 -11.48
N SER A 289 -1.55 -5.72 -12.27
CA SER A 289 -2.41 -6.07 -13.39
C SER A 289 -2.73 -7.57 -13.46
N GLU A 290 -3.73 -7.88 -14.26
CA GLU A 290 -4.09 -9.25 -14.68
C GLU A 290 -2.92 -9.97 -15.36
N ASP A 291 -1.96 -9.24 -15.95
CA ASP A 291 -0.76 -9.81 -16.59
C ASP A 291 0.28 -10.38 -15.59
N GLY A 292 0.02 -10.29 -14.28
CA GLY A 292 0.90 -10.78 -13.21
C GLY A 292 2.11 -9.90 -12.95
N THR A 293 2.23 -8.73 -13.60
CA THR A 293 3.33 -7.80 -13.36
C THR A 293 2.92 -6.63 -12.48
N ILE A 294 3.89 -6.12 -11.73
CA ILE A 294 3.82 -4.82 -11.07
C ILE A 294 4.69 -3.87 -11.87
N ARG A 295 4.23 -2.64 -12.05
CA ARG A 295 5.01 -1.59 -12.71
C ARG A 295 5.11 -0.38 -11.81
N ILE A 296 6.33 0.12 -11.62
CA ILE A 296 6.60 1.35 -10.88
C ILE A 296 6.88 2.45 -11.90
N TRP A 297 6.10 3.52 -11.82
CA TRP A 297 6.10 4.65 -12.75
C TRP A 297 6.60 5.89 -12.03
N GLN A 298 7.62 6.54 -12.57
CA GLN A 298 8.10 7.80 -12.05
C GLN A 298 7.19 8.95 -12.49
N MET A 299 6.82 9.80 -11.54
CA MET A 299 6.19 11.07 -11.86
C MET A 299 7.27 12.02 -12.41
N GLY A 300 6.99 12.68 -13.52
CA GLY A 300 7.89 13.71 -14.06
C GLY A 300 7.99 14.89 -13.07
N PRO A 301 9.05 15.71 -13.16
CA PRO A 301 9.22 16.90 -12.32
C PRO A 301 7.95 17.77 -12.39
N THR A 302 7.47 18.19 -11.25
CA THR A 302 6.36 19.13 -11.14
C THR A 302 6.83 20.50 -11.59
N SER A 303 6.01 21.26 -12.32
CA SER A 303 6.33 22.60 -12.81
C SER A 303 6.62 23.64 -11.71
N HIS A 304 6.57 23.26 -10.44
CA HIS A 304 6.97 24.08 -9.30
C HIS A 304 8.48 24.07 -9.02
N ASP A 305 9.21 23.05 -9.49
CA ASP A 305 10.66 22.97 -9.26
C ASP A 305 11.48 23.87 -10.21
N GLU A 306 10.85 24.47 -11.23
CA GLU A 306 11.55 25.35 -12.17
C GLU A 306 11.69 26.82 -11.69
N ASN A 307 11.04 27.23 -10.60
CA ASN A 307 11.06 28.63 -10.15
C ASN A 307 12.06 28.94 -9.02
N ASP A 308 12.78 27.97 -8.48
CA ASP A 308 13.79 28.22 -7.44
C ASP A 308 15.25 28.32 -7.94
N SER A 309 15.46 28.33 -9.27
CA SER A 309 16.78 28.62 -9.83
C SER A 309 16.99 30.12 -10.00
N VAL A 310 17.34 30.79 -8.91
CA VAL A 310 17.97 32.13 -8.97
C VAL A 310 19.31 31.98 -9.70
N PRO A 311 19.62 32.78 -10.74
CA PRO A 311 20.90 32.69 -11.40
C PRO A 311 21.97 33.36 -10.54
N GLY A 312 22.62 32.57 -9.69
CA GLY A 312 23.85 32.93 -8.98
C GLY A 312 25.05 32.70 -9.88
N ASN A 313 25.63 33.78 -10.35
CA ASN A 313 26.93 33.83 -11.06
C ASN A 313 28.04 33.34 -10.15
N GLY A 314 28.86 32.36 -10.58
CA GLY A 314 30.11 32.10 -9.89
C GLY A 314 30.71 30.70 -10.02
N THR A 315 31.57 30.54 -10.99
CA THR A 315 32.81 29.72 -11.01
C THR A 315 32.75 28.23 -10.66
N THR A 316 33.01 27.47 -11.66
CA THR A 316 33.39 26.05 -11.75
C THR A 316 34.39 25.58 -10.70
N GLY A 317 34.01 24.49 -10.01
CA GLY A 317 34.92 23.63 -9.27
C GLY A 317 34.38 22.20 -9.24
N LYS A 318 34.70 21.40 -10.27
CA LYS A 318 34.46 19.97 -10.25
C LYS A 318 35.41 19.34 -9.26
N VAL A 319 34.94 18.92 -8.08
CA VAL A 319 35.66 18.03 -7.19
C VAL A 319 35.40 16.60 -7.67
N LYS A 320 36.38 16.00 -8.31
CA LYS A 320 36.43 14.55 -8.53
C LYS A 320 36.84 13.92 -7.20
N VAL A 321 35.94 13.22 -6.54
CA VAL A 321 36.31 12.32 -5.43
C VAL A 321 36.88 11.05 -6.08
N SER A 322 38.16 10.73 -5.81
CA SER A 322 38.79 9.52 -6.30
C SER A 322 38.48 8.34 -5.39
N ALA A 323 38.54 7.13 -5.96
CA ALA A 323 38.28 5.88 -5.22
C ALA A 323 39.22 5.67 -4.00
N ASP A 324 40.32 6.41 -3.92
CA ASP A 324 41.28 6.29 -2.85
C ASP A 324 40.87 7.02 -1.54
N ASP A 325 39.94 8.00 -1.62
CA ASP A 325 39.43 8.70 -0.45
C ASP A 325 38.42 7.88 0.39
N ILE A 326 37.87 6.82 -0.21
CA ILE A 326 36.92 5.91 0.46
C ILE A 326 37.68 4.85 1.26
N ALA A 327 38.87 4.43 0.80
CA ALA A 327 39.68 3.41 1.48
C ALA A 327 40.25 3.88 2.81
N GLN A 328 40.58 5.16 2.95
CA GLN A 328 41.16 5.71 4.21
C GLN A 328 40.18 5.89 5.37
N LYS A 329 38.85 5.85 5.09
CA LYS A 329 37.85 5.95 6.18
C LYS A 329 37.47 4.61 6.82
N ILE A 330 37.91 3.48 6.24
CA ILE A 330 37.59 2.13 6.75
C ILE A 330 38.67 1.61 7.72
N GLU A 331 39.86 2.14 7.71
CA GLU A 331 40.97 1.69 8.59
C GLU A 331 40.94 2.22 10.04
N GLY A 332 39.93 3.01 10.42
CA GLY A 332 39.84 3.69 11.75
C GLY A 332 39.05 2.92 12.82
N PHE A 333 38.53 1.73 12.58
CA PHE A 333 37.78 0.96 13.59
C PHE A 333 38.60 -0.25 14.06
N HIS A 334 39.51 -0.02 14.99
CA HIS A 334 40.09 -1.07 15.83
C HIS A 334 39.21 -1.27 17.07
N ILE A 335 38.62 -2.44 17.18
CA ILE A 335 37.96 -2.92 18.40
C ILE A 335 39.06 -3.52 19.27
N SER A 336 39.38 -2.85 20.37
CA SER A 336 40.20 -3.41 21.47
C SER A 336 39.29 -4.27 22.36
N GLY A 337 39.42 -5.56 22.27
CA GLY A 337 38.81 -6.52 23.19
C GLY A 337 39.90 -7.41 23.77
N GLU A 338 40.43 -7.04 24.93
CA GLU A 338 41.23 -7.94 25.75
C GLU A 338 40.30 -8.83 26.58
N GLY A 339 40.35 -10.12 26.35
CA GLY A 339 39.66 -11.14 27.14
C GLY A 339 40.66 -11.79 28.11
N GLU A 340 40.45 -11.61 29.39
CA GLU A 340 41.11 -12.41 30.43
C GLU A 340 40.49 -13.82 30.48
N THR A 341 41.33 -14.80 30.21
CA THR A 341 41.11 -16.22 30.51
C THR A 341 41.53 -16.53 31.94
N THR A 342 40.60 -16.92 32.80
CA THR A 342 40.91 -17.59 34.08
C THR A 342 40.52 -19.06 33.95
N GLU A 343 41.53 -19.90 33.83
CA GLU A 343 41.45 -21.36 34.11
C GLU A 343 41.08 -21.57 35.58
N LYS A 344 40.14 -22.46 35.84
CA LYS A 344 39.96 -23.14 37.11
C LYS A 344 39.89 -24.62 36.92
N GLU A 345 40.88 -25.28 37.55
CA GLU A 345 41.09 -26.68 37.63
C GLU A 345 39.90 -27.46 38.19
N ILE A 346 39.72 -28.64 37.60
CA ILE A 346 38.82 -29.70 38.06
C ILE A 346 39.59 -30.51 39.13
N ALA A 347 39.06 -30.57 40.32
CA ALA A 347 39.44 -31.58 41.30
C ALA A 347 38.34 -32.66 41.36
N THR A 348 38.69 -33.85 40.97
CA THR A 348 38.01 -35.10 41.28
C THR A 348 38.26 -35.50 42.71
N ASP A 349 37.23 -35.89 43.48
CA ASP A 349 37.36 -37.01 44.43
C ASP A 349 35.98 -37.46 44.93
N ALA A 350 35.86 -38.84 44.89
CA ALA A 350 34.99 -39.80 45.61
C ALA A 350 33.51 -39.81 45.25
#